data_35818dc29adb8b80037478e61d834517
#
_entry.id   35818dc29adb8b80037478e61d834517
#
_cell.length_a   1.000
_cell.length_b   1.000
_cell.length_c   1.000
_cell.angle_alpha   90.00
_cell.angle_beta   90.00
_cell.angle_gamma   90.00
#
_symmetry.space_group_name_H-M   'P 1'
#
loop_
_entity.id
_entity.type
_entity.pdbx_description
1 polymer ?
#
loop_
_entity_poly.entity_id
_entity_poly.type
_entity_poly.pdbx_seq_one_letter_code
_entity_poly.pdbx_strand_id
1 'polypeptide(L)'
;MTNENLAVEKKNIINLFNQKKFGKISKISPKIRNLFEDQPDIIKIIVMSDLNTKNFIKAEQLLKKAVIINNTAEFNYILGNTLKIQDKNSEAIVSYKKSISIKKDFSEAYNNLANVQKKIGNFDEALLNYKNAIKTKEDNLEAYYNLANLYKSLKNYVEAKKNYKKVIEINPNFSDAYNNIGTIYSILGKFNDAKEFYIKSMNVNRYFAEPYKNYVQLCKIDEKDQVFKNLKEIIQKENLDEEQKEVFFYSISKAYFDIGNNDLAFKYLNSANKLKLEKLDYSFSKDKKEFKKIKEFFLNKKLIN
;
A
#
# COMPACT_ATOMS: atom_id res chain seq x y z
N MET A 1 -25.31 -33.96 -13.45
CA MET A 1 -26.07 -33.07 -12.54
C MET A 1 -27.25 -32.57 -13.35
N THR A 2 -28.46 -32.61 -12.84
CA THR A 2 -29.64 -32.11 -13.55
C THR A 2 -29.65 -30.58 -13.56
N ASN A 3 -30.35 -29.96 -14.53
CA ASN A 3 -30.47 -28.49 -14.58
C ASN A 3 -31.05 -27.90 -13.28
N GLU A 4 -31.93 -28.62 -12.61
CA GLU A 4 -32.48 -28.24 -11.31
C GLU A 4 -31.42 -28.18 -10.21
N ASN A 5 -30.54 -29.18 -10.14
CA ASN A 5 -29.44 -29.20 -9.18
C ASN A 5 -28.44 -28.07 -9.41
N LEU A 6 -28.19 -27.69 -10.67
CA LEU A 6 -27.34 -26.57 -11.03
C LEU A 6 -27.94 -25.23 -10.57
N ALA A 7 -29.25 -25.05 -10.75
CA ALA A 7 -29.95 -23.85 -10.30
C ALA A 7 -29.94 -23.69 -8.78
N VAL A 8 -30.10 -24.80 -8.04
CA VAL A 8 -30.01 -24.81 -6.57
C VAL A 8 -28.62 -24.43 -6.12
N GLU A 9 -27.57 -24.99 -6.71
CA GLU A 9 -26.18 -24.69 -6.36
C GLU A 9 -25.82 -23.22 -6.67
N LYS A 10 -26.26 -22.70 -7.81
CA LYS A 10 -26.13 -21.27 -8.17
C LYS A 10 -26.76 -20.37 -7.10
N LYS A 11 -27.99 -20.66 -6.68
CA LYS A 11 -28.70 -19.90 -5.63
C LYS A 11 -27.97 -19.97 -4.30
N ASN A 12 -27.42 -21.14 -3.95
CA ASN A 12 -26.62 -21.35 -2.74
C ASN A 12 -25.33 -20.49 -2.76
N ILE A 13 -24.56 -20.48 -3.87
CA ILE A 13 -23.35 -19.68 -4.04
C ILE A 13 -23.67 -18.19 -3.87
N ILE A 14 -24.71 -17.68 -4.52
CA ILE A 14 -25.17 -16.29 -4.41
C ILE A 14 -25.52 -15.94 -2.97
N ASN A 15 -26.29 -16.80 -2.28
CA ASN A 15 -26.69 -16.61 -0.90
C ASN A 15 -25.47 -16.56 0.05
N LEU A 16 -24.52 -17.48 -0.10
CA LEU A 16 -23.28 -17.48 0.67
C LEU A 16 -22.45 -16.21 0.44
N PHE A 17 -22.42 -15.70 -0.79
CA PHE A 17 -21.73 -14.46 -1.11
C PHE A 17 -22.38 -13.25 -0.44
N ASN A 18 -23.70 -13.13 -0.50
CA ASN A 18 -24.45 -12.07 0.14
C ASN A 18 -24.27 -12.09 1.68
N GLN A 19 -24.08 -13.27 2.26
CA GLN A 19 -23.77 -13.47 3.68
C GLN A 19 -22.26 -13.28 3.99
N LYS A 20 -21.42 -12.87 3.02
CA LYS A 20 -19.96 -12.72 3.14
C LYS A 20 -19.25 -14.01 3.61
N LYS A 21 -19.83 -15.19 3.37
CA LYS A 21 -19.26 -16.50 3.73
C LYS A 21 -18.27 -17.00 2.69
N PHE A 22 -17.29 -16.16 2.32
CA PHE A 22 -16.31 -16.41 1.25
C PHE A 22 -15.53 -17.71 1.43
N GLY A 23 -15.18 -18.06 2.67
CA GLY A 23 -14.47 -19.31 2.97
C GLY A 23 -15.24 -20.57 2.60
N LYS A 24 -16.59 -20.55 2.63
CA LYS A 24 -17.41 -21.68 2.17
C LYS A 24 -17.40 -21.79 0.65
N ILE A 25 -17.51 -20.65 -0.05
CA ILE A 25 -17.46 -20.60 -1.52
C ILE A 25 -16.09 -21.05 -2.01
N SER A 26 -15.00 -20.58 -1.40
CA SER A 26 -13.63 -20.95 -1.79
C SER A 26 -13.32 -22.45 -1.59
N LYS A 27 -14.10 -23.15 -0.76
CA LYS A 27 -14.00 -24.61 -0.54
C LYS A 27 -14.82 -25.44 -1.52
N ILE A 28 -15.63 -24.82 -2.40
CA ILE A 28 -16.41 -25.53 -3.42
C ILE A 28 -15.45 -26.34 -4.30
N SER A 29 -15.84 -27.59 -4.58
CA SER A 29 -14.99 -28.52 -5.32
C SER A 29 -14.74 -28.05 -6.77
N PRO A 30 -13.59 -28.41 -7.36
CA PRO A 30 -13.30 -28.08 -8.76
C PRO A 30 -14.39 -28.59 -9.72
N LYS A 31 -15.00 -29.75 -9.42
CA LYS A 31 -16.09 -30.30 -10.23
C LYS A 31 -17.29 -29.38 -10.29
N ILE A 32 -17.68 -28.77 -9.17
CA ILE A 32 -18.80 -27.82 -9.11
C ILE A 32 -18.39 -26.50 -9.79
N ARG A 33 -17.18 -26.01 -9.57
CA ARG A 33 -16.67 -24.78 -10.23
C ARG A 33 -16.72 -24.89 -11.76
N ASN A 34 -16.33 -26.03 -12.30
CA ASN A 34 -16.33 -26.28 -13.75
C ASN A 34 -17.74 -26.25 -14.35
N LEU A 35 -18.80 -26.52 -13.57
CA LEU A 35 -20.19 -26.44 -14.05
C LEU A 35 -20.64 -25.00 -14.34
N PHE A 36 -19.90 -24.01 -13.89
CA PHE A 36 -20.21 -22.59 -14.06
C PHE A 36 -19.23 -21.86 -14.98
N GLU A 37 -18.38 -22.57 -15.75
CA GLU A 37 -17.35 -21.97 -16.61
C GLU A 37 -17.93 -21.05 -17.71
N ASP A 38 -19.19 -21.23 -18.08
CA ASP A 38 -19.95 -20.41 -19.04
C ASP A 38 -20.80 -19.31 -18.36
N GLN A 39 -20.79 -19.21 -17.02
CA GLN A 39 -21.59 -18.26 -16.26
C GLN A 39 -20.74 -17.17 -15.62
N PRO A 40 -20.50 -16.05 -16.31
CA PRO A 40 -19.59 -14.99 -15.85
C PRO A 40 -19.87 -14.47 -14.44
N ASP A 41 -21.16 -14.32 -14.08
CA ASP A 41 -21.56 -13.80 -12.76
C ASP A 41 -21.14 -14.74 -11.63
N ILE A 42 -21.28 -16.05 -11.82
CA ILE A 42 -20.91 -17.04 -10.80
C ILE A 42 -19.39 -17.19 -10.73
N ILE A 43 -18.70 -17.19 -11.87
CA ILE A 43 -17.24 -17.15 -11.90
C ILE A 43 -16.71 -15.97 -11.08
N LYS A 44 -17.27 -14.77 -11.32
CA LYS A 44 -16.87 -13.55 -10.60
C LYS A 44 -17.05 -13.73 -9.08
N ILE A 45 -18.19 -14.25 -8.63
CA ILE A 45 -18.45 -14.53 -7.21
C ILE A 45 -17.40 -15.48 -6.62
N ILE A 46 -17.11 -16.58 -7.32
CA ILE A 46 -16.14 -17.59 -6.87
C ILE A 46 -14.73 -16.97 -6.79
N VAL A 47 -14.32 -16.26 -7.85
CA VAL A 47 -13.02 -15.57 -7.90
C VAL A 47 -12.89 -14.55 -6.77
N MET A 48 -13.91 -13.70 -6.56
CA MET A 48 -13.88 -12.71 -5.47
C MET A 48 -13.80 -13.39 -4.10
N SER A 49 -14.41 -14.56 -3.93
CA SER A 49 -14.34 -15.33 -2.70
C SER A 49 -12.95 -15.95 -2.49
N ASP A 50 -12.32 -16.44 -3.57
CA ASP A 50 -10.93 -16.93 -3.52
C ASP A 50 -9.95 -15.81 -3.19
N LEU A 51 -10.12 -14.63 -3.78
CA LEU A 51 -9.28 -13.46 -3.48
C LEU A 51 -9.44 -12.99 -2.03
N ASN A 52 -10.67 -12.92 -1.51
CA ASN A 52 -10.94 -12.57 -0.11
C ASN A 52 -10.34 -13.58 0.89
N THR A 53 -10.22 -14.84 0.50
CA THR A 53 -9.60 -15.90 1.32
C THR A 53 -8.11 -16.11 1.00
N LYS A 54 -7.50 -15.21 0.23
CA LYS A 54 -6.09 -15.25 -0.20
C LYS A 54 -5.71 -16.51 -1.00
N ASN A 55 -6.68 -17.18 -1.63
CA ASN A 55 -6.44 -18.35 -2.50
C ASN A 55 -6.12 -17.90 -3.93
N PHE A 56 -5.06 -17.12 -4.11
CA PHE A 56 -4.70 -16.47 -5.38
C PHE A 56 -4.46 -17.45 -6.53
N ILE A 57 -3.89 -18.64 -6.24
CA ILE A 57 -3.64 -19.69 -7.25
C ILE A 57 -4.97 -20.21 -7.84
N LYS A 58 -5.98 -20.47 -6.97
CA LYS A 58 -7.31 -20.93 -7.44
C LYS A 58 -8.01 -19.86 -8.27
N ALA A 59 -7.94 -18.60 -7.81
CA ALA A 59 -8.49 -17.45 -8.53
C ALA A 59 -7.85 -17.31 -9.92
N GLU A 60 -6.52 -17.42 -10.01
CA GLU A 60 -5.79 -17.35 -11.28
C GLU A 60 -6.19 -18.46 -12.23
N GLN A 61 -6.24 -19.72 -11.76
CA GLN A 61 -6.62 -20.86 -12.61
C GLN A 61 -8.02 -20.70 -13.20
N LEU A 62 -8.98 -20.26 -12.36
CA LEU A 62 -10.35 -20.04 -12.83
C LEU A 62 -10.42 -18.84 -13.79
N LEU A 63 -9.71 -17.75 -13.52
CA LEU A 63 -9.67 -16.59 -14.40
C LEU A 63 -9.01 -16.88 -15.74
N LYS A 64 -7.93 -17.69 -15.78
CA LYS A 64 -7.30 -18.11 -17.04
C LYS A 64 -8.27 -18.89 -17.94
N LYS A 65 -9.12 -19.72 -17.36
CA LYS A 65 -10.20 -20.38 -18.10
C LYS A 65 -11.29 -19.38 -18.54
N ALA A 66 -11.71 -18.52 -17.61
CA ALA A 66 -12.76 -17.54 -17.87
C ALA A 66 -12.42 -16.58 -19.00
N VAL A 67 -11.17 -16.13 -19.13
CA VAL A 67 -10.76 -15.24 -20.25
C VAL A 67 -10.68 -15.95 -21.59
N ILE A 68 -10.61 -17.28 -21.61
CA ILE A 68 -10.68 -18.07 -22.86
C ILE A 68 -12.14 -18.16 -23.33
N ILE A 69 -13.07 -18.45 -22.43
CA ILE A 69 -14.48 -18.66 -22.75
C ILE A 69 -15.21 -17.32 -22.91
N ASN A 70 -14.96 -16.38 -21.97
CA ASN A 70 -15.58 -15.07 -21.87
C ASN A 70 -14.51 -13.97 -21.81
N ASN A 71 -13.95 -13.62 -22.95
CA ASN A 71 -12.87 -12.62 -23.03
C ASN A 71 -13.39 -11.20 -22.80
N THR A 72 -13.68 -10.84 -21.56
CA THR A 72 -14.14 -9.50 -21.17
C THR A 72 -13.00 -8.64 -20.61
N ALA A 73 -13.17 -7.33 -20.70
CA ALA A 73 -12.22 -6.38 -20.08
C ALA A 73 -12.12 -6.61 -18.57
N GLU A 74 -13.24 -6.89 -17.90
CA GLU A 74 -13.30 -7.10 -16.46
C GLU A 74 -12.52 -8.34 -16.02
N PHE A 75 -12.68 -9.50 -16.68
CA PHE A 75 -11.94 -10.70 -16.34
C PHE A 75 -10.44 -10.55 -16.56
N ASN A 76 -10.03 -9.91 -17.65
CA ASN A 76 -8.62 -9.61 -17.90
C ASN A 76 -8.06 -8.65 -16.83
N TYR A 77 -8.83 -7.65 -16.38
CA TYR A 77 -8.45 -6.75 -15.31
C TYR A 77 -8.29 -7.48 -13.97
N ILE A 78 -9.25 -8.34 -13.59
CA ILE A 78 -9.18 -9.11 -12.34
C ILE A 78 -8.01 -10.10 -12.40
N LEU A 79 -7.76 -10.73 -13.56
CA LEU A 79 -6.58 -11.59 -13.76
C LEU A 79 -5.29 -10.80 -13.58
N GLY A 80 -5.18 -9.62 -14.17
CA GLY A 80 -4.04 -8.72 -13.97
C GLY A 80 -3.81 -8.37 -12.49
N ASN A 81 -4.88 -8.05 -11.75
CA ASN A 81 -4.80 -7.79 -10.31
C ASN A 81 -4.32 -9.03 -9.53
N THR A 82 -4.85 -10.20 -9.86
CA THR A 82 -4.50 -11.47 -9.21
C THR A 82 -3.02 -11.82 -9.46
N LEU A 83 -2.54 -11.62 -10.66
CA LEU A 83 -1.14 -11.85 -11.05
C LEU A 83 -0.19 -10.83 -10.39
N LYS A 84 -0.61 -9.56 -10.32
CA LYS A 84 0.14 -8.49 -9.62
C LYS A 84 0.38 -8.85 -8.15
N ILE A 85 -0.63 -9.37 -7.45
CA ILE A 85 -0.51 -9.78 -6.04
C ILE A 85 0.49 -10.93 -5.87
N GLN A 86 0.62 -11.80 -6.88
CA GLN A 86 1.57 -12.92 -6.91
C GLN A 86 2.95 -12.55 -7.47
N ASP A 87 3.24 -11.26 -7.68
CA ASP A 87 4.47 -10.75 -8.29
C ASP A 87 4.75 -11.25 -9.72
N LYS A 88 3.76 -11.82 -10.41
CA LYS A 88 3.82 -12.23 -11.82
C LYS A 88 3.66 -11.01 -12.74
N ASN A 89 4.60 -10.07 -12.65
CA ASN A 89 4.48 -8.74 -13.23
C ASN A 89 4.32 -8.76 -14.77
N SER A 90 5.07 -9.61 -15.47
CA SER A 90 4.99 -9.71 -16.94
C SER A 90 3.62 -10.22 -17.41
N GLU A 91 3.05 -11.23 -16.76
CA GLU A 91 1.72 -11.75 -17.08
C GLU A 91 0.63 -10.73 -16.72
N ALA A 92 0.79 -10.00 -15.61
CA ALA A 92 -0.13 -8.93 -15.21
C ALA A 92 -0.19 -7.82 -16.25
N ILE A 93 0.95 -7.40 -16.81
CA ILE A 93 1.03 -6.40 -17.89
C ILE A 93 0.24 -6.87 -19.12
N VAL A 94 0.41 -8.12 -19.53
CA VAL A 94 -0.32 -8.69 -20.67
C VAL A 94 -1.83 -8.65 -20.42
N SER A 95 -2.25 -9.05 -19.22
CA SER A 95 -3.67 -9.08 -18.83
C SER A 95 -4.29 -7.67 -18.81
N TYR A 96 -3.60 -6.67 -18.23
CA TYR A 96 -4.08 -5.28 -18.25
C TYR A 96 -4.13 -4.71 -19.67
N LYS A 97 -3.11 -4.94 -20.50
CA LYS A 97 -3.11 -4.51 -21.91
C LYS A 97 -4.27 -5.13 -22.67
N LYS A 98 -4.59 -6.39 -22.41
CA LYS A 98 -5.75 -7.06 -23.02
C LYS A 98 -7.06 -6.44 -22.54
N SER A 99 -7.19 -6.18 -21.25
CA SER A 99 -8.34 -5.47 -20.68
C SER A 99 -8.57 -4.11 -21.36
N ILE A 100 -7.52 -3.31 -21.50
CA ILE A 100 -7.55 -2.00 -22.17
C ILE A 100 -7.88 -2.12 -23.67
N SER A 101 -7.39 -3.16 -24.34
CA SER A 101 -7.70 -3.37 -25.77
C SER A 101 -9.19 -3.62 -26.01
N ILE A 102 -9.88 -4.25 -25.05
CA ILE A 102 -11.32 -4.53 -25.10
C ILE A 102 -12.13 -3.29 -24.66
N LYS A 103 -11.71 -2.63 -23.57
CA LYS A 103 -12.36 -1.43 -23.05
C LYS A 103 -11.33 -0.30 -22.94
N LYS A 104 -11.27 0.58 -23.94
CA LYS A 104 -10.27 1.65 -24.05
C LYS A 104 -10.39 2.77 -23.02
N ASP A 105 -11.55 2.92 -22.42
CA ASP A 105 -11.87 3.91 -21.38
C ASP A 105 -11.80 3.32 -19.95
N PHE A 106 -11.01 2.25 -19.75
CA PHE A 106 -10.89 1.58 -18.46
C PHE A 106 -9.76 2.21 -17.61
N SER A 107 -10.08 3.30 -16.94
CA SER A 107 -9.15 4.10 -16.13
C SER A 107 -8.39 3.28 -15.08
N GLU A 108 -9.08 2.38 -14.37
CA GLU A 108 -8.47 1.55 -13.33
C GLU A 108 -7.44 0.55 -13.91
N ALA A 109 -7.68 0.05 -15.13
CA ALA A 109 -6.74 -0.85 -15.81
C ALA A 109 -5.47 -0.11 -16.21
N TYR A 110 -5.58 1.12 -16.73
CA TYR A 110 -4.43 1.97 -17.00
C TYR A 110 -3.63 2.28 -15.74
N ASN A 111 -4.29 2.68 -14.65
CA ASN A 111 -3.63 2.98 -13.39
C ASN A 111 -2.88 1.75 -12.84
N ASN A 112 -3.49 0.57 -12.86
CA ASN A 112 -2.86 -0.64 -12.37
C ASN A 112 -1.74 -1.15 -13.28
N LEU A 113 -1.87 -1.00 -14.60
CA LEU A 113 -0.78 -1.24 -15.55
C LEU A 113 0.43 -0.36 -15.22
N ALA A 114 0.19 0.94 -15.01
CA ALA A 114 1.22 1.91 -14.64
C ALA A 114 1.90 1.55 -13.30
N ASN A 115 1.12 1.09 -12.31
CA ASN A 115 1.67 0.64 -11.02
C ASN A 115 2.66 -0.52 -11.19
N VAL A 116 2.32 -1.51 -12.04
CA VAL A 116 3.22 -2.64 -12.32
C VAL A 116 4.46 -2.18 -13.11
N GLN A 117 4.29 -1.32 -14.12
CA GLN A 117 5.41 -0.77 -14.90
C GLN A 117 6.36 0.04 -14.01
N LYS A 118 5.84 0.88 -13.11
CA LYS A 118 6.65 1.58 -12.12
C LYS A 118 7.44 0.60 -11.25
N LYS A 119 6.81 -0.49 -10.78
CA LYS A 119 7.46 -1.50 -9.94
C LYS A 119 8.65 -2.18 -10.61
N ILE A 120 8.58 -2.41 -11.92
CA ILE A 120 9.66 -3.03 -12.72
C ILE A 120 10.63 -2.02 -13.34
N GLY A 121 10.50 -0.73 -13.02
CA GLY A 121 11.39 0.33 -13.47
C GLY A 121 11.06 0.93 -14.84
N ASN A 122 9.98 0.54 -15.49
CA ASN A 122 9.53 1.09 -16.78
C ASN A 122 8.78 2.41 -16.55
N PHE A 123 9.52 3.47 -16.20
CA PHE A 123 8.95 4.73 -15.73
C PHE A 123 8.25 5.52 -16.82
N ASP A 124 8.75 5.51 -18.06
CA ASP A 124 8.13 6.26 -19.17
C ASP A 124 6.76 5.70 -19.52
N GLU A 125 6.64 4.39 -19.61
CA GLU A 125 5.36 3.71 -19.85
C GLU A 125 4.41 3.91 -18.67
N ALA A 126 4.93 3.91 -17.44
CA ALA A 126 4.11 4.18 -16.25
C ALA A 126 3.55 5.61 -16.29
N LEU A 127 4.37 6.61 -16.62
CA LEU A 127 3.94 8.00 -16.79
C LEU A 127 2.84 8.11 -17.85
N LEU A 128 3.02 7.46 -19.00
CA LEU A 128 2.03 7.45 -20.09
C LEU A 128 0.71 6.86 -19.62
N ASN A 129 0.75 5.71 -18.93
CA ASN A 129 -0.46 5.00 -18.53
C ASN A 129 -1.19 5.70 -17.37
N TYR A 130 -0.49 6.35 -16.41
CA TYR A 130 -1.16 7.22 -15.45
C TYR A 130 -1.88 8.40 -16.12
N LYS A 131 -1.25 9.04 -17.11
CA LYS A 131 -1.90 10.11 -17.89
C LYS A 131 -3.12 9.61 -18.66
N ASN A 132 -3.04 8.40 -19.23
CA ASN A 132 -4.20 7.78 -19.89
C ASN A 132 -5.33 7.47 -18.90
N ALA A 133 -5.01 7.00 -17.69
CA ALA A 133 -6.00 6.80 -16.63
C ALA A 133 -6.72 8.09 -16.28
N ILE A 134 -5.99 9.20 -16.16
CA ILE A 134 -6.56 10.53 -15.90
C ILE A 134 -7.40 11.02 -17.10
N LYS A 135 -6.92 10.79 -18.33
CA LYS A 135 -7.66 11.18 -19.54
C LYS A 135 -8.99 10.45 -19.66
N THR A 136 -9.05 9.19 -19.25
CA THR A 136 -10.27 8.38 -19.31
C THR A 136 -11.23 8.67 -18.15
N LYS A 137 -10.69 9.15 -17.02
CA LYS A 137 -11.47 9.57 -15.85
C LYS A 137 -10.77 10.73 -15.18
N GLU A 138 -11.27 11.96 -15.44
CA GLU A 138 -10.63 13.21 -15.02
C GLU A 138 -10.56 13.40 -13.50
N ASP A 139 -11.43 12.76 -12.74
CA ASP A 139 -11.47 12.77 -11.28
C ASP A 139 -10.80 11.53 -10.64
N ASN A 140 -9.95 10.81 -11.39
CA ASN A 140 -9.24 9.64 -10.85
C ASN A 140 -8.16 10.07 -9.86
N LEU A 141 -8.56 10.21 -8.59
CA LEU A 141 -7.69 10.60 -7.47
C LEU A 141 -6.46 9.69 -7.34
N GLU A 142 -6.66 8.38 -7.47
CA GLU A 142 -5.56 7.41 -7.32
C GLU A 142 -4.51 7.57 -8.43
N ALA A 143 -4.94 7.82 -9.67
CA ALA A 143 -4.03 8.04 -10.78
C ALA A 143 -3.21 9.33 -10.60
N TYR A 144 -3.83 10.44 -10.18
CA TYR A 144 -3.11 11.67 -9.84
C TYR A 144 -2.10 11.45 -8.72
N TYR A 145 -2.49 10.78 -7.65
CA TYR A 145 -1.62 10.50 -6.52
C TYR A 145 -0.42 9.63 -6.91
N ASN A 146 -0.66 8.56 -7.67
CA ASN A 146 0.38 7.67 -8.15
C ASN A 146 1.33 8.35 -9.14
N LEU A 147 0.80 9.19 -10.04
CA LEU A 147 1.58 10.01 -10.97
C LEU A 147 2.46 11.01 -10.22
N ALA A 148 1.90 11.68 -9.20
CA ALA A 148 2.64 12.60 -8.35
C ALA A 148 3.79 11.89 -7.61
N ASN A 149 3.53 10.71 -7.06
CA ASN A 149 4.55 9.89 -6.40
C ASN A 149 5.67 9.48 -7.38
N LEU A 150 5.33 9.13 -8.61
CA LEU A 150 6.32 8.80 -9.64
C LEU A 150 7.17 10.04 -10.00
N TYR A 151 6.55 11.18 -10.25
CA TYR A 151 7.29 12.43 -10.50
C TYR A 151 8.19 12.82 -9.32
N LYS A 152 7.72 12.64 -8.08
CA LYS A 152 8.55 12.89 -6.88
C LYS A 152 9.78 11.97 -6.86
N SER A 153 9.63 10.69 -7.15
CA SER A 153 10.75 9.74 -7.20
C SER A 153 11.75 10.05 -8.32
N LEU A 154 11.25 10.59 -9.43
CA LEU A 154 12.06 11.09 -10.55
C LEU A 154 12.63 12.50 -10.32
N LYS A 155 12.44 13.07 -9.09
CA LYS A 155 12.84 14.42 -8.69
C LYS A 155 12.23 15.55 -9.52
N ASN A 156 11.18 15.27 -10.29
CA ASN A 156 10.39 16.30 -10.97
C ASN A 156 9.35 16.90 -10.00
N TYR A 157 9.84 17.75 -9.09
CA TYR A 157 9.05 18.30 -8.01
C TYR A 157 7.97 19.29 -8.47
N VAL A 158 8.12 19.88 -9.64
CA VAL A 158 7.11 20.79 -10.22
C VAL A 158 5.86 20.00 -10.58
N GLU A 159 6.02 18.96 -11.40
CA GLU A 159 4.90 18.10 -11.80
C GLU A 159 4.33 17.30 -10.62
N ALA A 160 5.19 16.84 -9.69
CA ALA A 160 4.73 16.18 -8.48
C ALA A 160 3.76 17.05 -7.66
N LYS A 161 4.15 18.31 -7.36
CA LYS A 161 3.29 19.25 -6.62
C LYS A 161 1.99 19.57 -7.37
N LYS A 162 2.05 19.73 -8.69
CA LYS A 162 0.87 20.00 -9.52
C LYS A 162 -0.15 18.86 -9.38
N ASN A 163 0.29 17.61 -9.47
CA ASN A 163 -0.59 16.46 -9.38
C ASN A 163 -1.09 16.23 -7.94
N TYR A 164 -0.27 16.44 -6.88
CA TYR A 164 -0.76 16.41 -5.50
C TYR A 164 -1.81 17.50 -5.22
N LYS A 165 -1.67 18.71 -5.80
CA LYS A 165 -2.71 19.74 -5.70
C LYS A 165 -4.02 19.27 -6.33
N LYS A 166 -3.97 18.56 -7.46
CA LYS A 166 -5.17 17.94 -8.05
C LYS A 166 -5.81 16.91 -7.13
N VAL A 167 -5.00 16.08 -6.43
CA VAL A 167 -5.52 15.18 -5.39
C VAL A 167 -6.28 15.96 -4.31
N ILE A 168 -5.73 17.07 -3.83
CA ILE A 168 -6.36 17.91 -2.80
C ILE A 168 -7.63 18.59 -3.32
N GLU A 169 -7.65 19.03 -4.59
CA GLU A 169 -8.84 19.60 -5.23
C GLU A 169 -9.98 18.56 -5.31
N ILE A 170 -9.67 17.30 -5.65
CA ILE A 170 -10.65 16.22 -5.73
C ILE A 170 -11.09 15.78 -4.33
N ASN A 171 -10.15 15.62 -3.40
CA ASN A 171 -10.41 15.22 -2.02
C ASN A 171 -9.59 16.07 -1.04
N PRO A 172 -10.16 17.13 -0.48
CA PRO A 172 -9.47 17.99 0.51
C PRO A 172 -9.06 17.25 1.79
N ASN A 173 -9.64 16.08 2.05
CA ASN A 173 -9.32 15.27 3.24
C ASN A 173 -8.23 14.23 2.99
N PHE A 174 -7.46 14.37 1.91
CA PHE A 174 -6.36 13.44 1.60
C PHE A 174 -5.05 13.91 2.24
N SER A 175 -4.83 13.56 3.51
CA SER A 175 -3.70 13.99 4.34
C SER A 175 -2.33 13.71 3.72
N ASP A 176 -2.17 12.56 3.06
CA ASP A 176 -0.91 12.17 2.41
C ASP A 176 -0.44 13.14 1.34
N ALA A 177 -1.36 13.75 0.59
CA ALA A 177 -1.00 14.72 -0.44
C ALA A 177 -0.39 15.98 0.18
N TYR A 178 -0.96 16.48 1.28
CA TYR A 178 -0.38 17.61 2.02
C TYR A 178 1.00 17.26 2.57
N ASN A 179 1.15 16.10 3.21
CA ASN A 179 2.44 15.64 3.72
C ASN A 179 3.49 15.53 2.61
N ASN A 180 3.12 14.99 1.45
CA ASN A 180 4.03 14.84 0.32
C ASN A 180 4.44 16.20 -0.30
N ILE A 181 3.54 17.18 -0.36
CA ILE A 181 3.88 18.53 -0.76
C ILE A 181 4.85 19.17 0.25
N GLY A 182 4.58 19.00 1.56
CA GLY A 182 5.49 19.45 2.61
C GLY A 182 6.88 18.84 2.47
N THR A 183 6.96 17.53 2.21
CA THR A 183 8.22 16.83 1.95
C THR A 183 8.97 17.42 0.74
N ILE A 184 8.28 17.74 -0.34
CA ILE A 184 8.92 18.39 -1.49
C ILE A 184 9.46 19.78 -1.11
N TYR A 185 8.71 20.59 -0.36
CA TYR A 185 9.20 21.88 0.11
C TYR A 185 10.42 21.74 1.03
N SER A 186 10.42 20.73 1.91
CA SER A 186 11.57 20.41 2.76
C SER A 186 12.81 20.09 1.93
N ILE A 187 12.69 19.23 0.91
CA ILE A 187 13.79 18.88 0.01
C ILE A 187 14.33 20.11 -0.74
N LEU A 188 13.47 21.07 -1.06
CA LEU A 188 13.83 22.31 -1.73
C LEU A 188 14.37 23.40 -0.77
N GLY A 189 14.54 23.10 0.52
CA GLY A 189 15.01 24.04 1.55
C GLY A 189 13.98 25.11 1.95
N LYS A 190 12.73 24.97 1.51
CA LYS A 190 11.62 25.89 1.82
C LYS A 190 10.92 25.44 3.10
N PHE A 191 11.62 25.55 4.23
CA PHE A 191 11.19 24.95 5.49
C PHE A 191 9.91 25.53 6.07
N ASN A 192 9.63 26.84 5.87
CA ASN A 192 8.40 27.44 6.34
C ASN A 192 7.18 26.91 5.58
N ASP A 193 7.27 26.82 4.25
CA ASP A 193 6.21 26.19 3.43
C ASP A 193 6.02 24.72 3.83
N ALA A 194 7.12 23.98 4.07
CA ALA A 194 7.04 22.59 4.49
C ALA A 194 6.26 22.42 5.80
N LYS A 195 6.55 23.23 6.81
CA LYS A 195 5.85 23.23 8.11
C LYS A 195 4.36 23.50 7.94
N GLU A 196 3.99 24.49 7.13
CA GLU A 196 2.59 24.82 6.86
C GLU A 196 1.83 23.62 6.26
N PHE A 197 2.44 22.93 5.30
CA PHE A 197 1.84 21.77 4.68
C PHE A 197 1.77 20.55 5.61
N TYR A 198 2.74 20.34 6.48
CA TYR A 198 2.66 19.30 7.51
C TYR A 198 1.55 19.60 8.52
N ILE A 199 1.37 20.85 8.94
CA ILE A 199 0.26 21.26 9.82
C ILE A 199 -1.09 21.00 9.13
N LYS A 200 -1.23 21.34 7.84
CA LYS A 200 -2.45 21.03 7.07
C LYS A 200 -2.72 19.52 7.06
N SER A 201 -1.70 18.71 6.86
CA SER A 201 -1.81 17.25 6.89
C SER A 201 -2.30 16.74 8.26
N MET A 202 -1.71 17.24 9.36
CA MET A 202 -2.10 16.92 10.73
C MET A 202 -3.55 17.33 11.04
N ASN A 203 -3.98 18.47 10.54
CA ASN A 203 -5.34 18.98 10.73
C ASN A 203 -6.38 18.10 10.00
N VAL A 204 -6.03 17.58 8.83
CA VAL A 204 -6.86 16.65 8.07
C VAL A 204 -6.95 15.29 8.75
N ASN A 205 -5.83 14.75 9.17
CA ASN A 205 -5.77 13.48 9.89
C ASN A 205 -4.80 13.57 11.06
N ARG A 206 -5.37 13.81 12.26
CA ARG A 206 -4.60 13.96 13.50
C ARG A 206 -3.78 12.71 13.86
N TYR A 207 -4.19 11.54 13.41
CA TYR A 207 -3.54 10.25 13.71
C TYR A 207 -2.60 9.79 12.61
N PHE A 208 -2.35 10.57 11.59
CA PHE A 208 -1.32 10.31 10.59
C PHE A 208 0.04 10.74 11.16
N ALA A 209 0.91 9.78 11.45
CA ALA A 209 2.13 10.02 12.22
C ALA A 209 3.27 10.69 11.41
N GLU A 210 3.36 10.42 10.10
CA GLU A 210 4.47 10.91 9.26
C GLU A 210 4.64 12.45 9.25
N PRO A 211 3.59 13.29 9.13
CA PRO A 211 3.78 14.73 9.17
C PRO A 211 4.31 15.24 10.51
N TYR A 212 4.01 14.60 11.64
CA TYR A 212 4.59 14.95 12.94
C TYR A 212 6.09 14.71 12.95
N LYS A 213 6.53 13.53 12.51
CA LYS A 213 7.95 13.19 12.37
C LYS A 213 8.67 14.19 11.46
N ASN A 214 8.10 14.46 10.29
CA ASN A 214 8.70 15.38 9.34
C ASN A 214 8.79 16.81 9.91
N TYR A 215 7.77 17.27 10.64
CA TYR A 215 7.75 18.59 11.26
C TYR A 215 8.82 18.74 12.34
N VAL A 216 8.89 17.80 13.29
CA VAL A 216 9.86 17.89 14.40
C VAL A 216 11.32 17.76 13.93
N GLN A 217 11.56 17.21 12.76
CA GLN A 217 12.89 17.15 12.14
C GLN A 217 13.31 18.49 11.51
N LEU A 218 12.36 19.36 11.16
CA LEU A 218 12.65 20.64 10.50
C LEU A 218 12.96 21.78 11.46
N CYS A 219 12.60 21.68 12.74
CA CYS A 219 12.76 22.76 13.69
C CYS A 219 12.98 22.27 15.10
N LYS A 220 13.57 23.14 15.89
CA LYS A 220 13.61 22.94 17.35
C LYS A 220 12.22 23.20 17.92
N ILE A 221 11.72 22.25 18.69
CA ILE A 221 10.41 22.31 19.34
C ILE A 221 10.55 23.00 20.69
N ASP A 222 9.57 23.81 21.07
CA ASP A 222 9.41 24.36 22.39
C ASP A 222 8.13 23.86 23.08
N GLU A 223 8.00 24.11 24.38
CA GLU A 223 6.84 23.63 25.16
C GLU A 223 5.50 24.23 24.75
N LYS A 224 5.52 25.41 24.11
CA LYS A 224 4.31 26.12 23.64
C LYS A 224 3.85 25.63 22.27
N ASP A 225 4.69 24.89 21.54
CA ASP A 225 4.39 24.41 20.21
C ASP A 225 3.13 23.53 20.23
N GLN A 226 2.18 23.87 19.35
CA GLN A 226 0.91 23.14 19.25
C GLN A 226 1.11 21.70 18.80
N VAL A 227 2.12 21.43 17.98
CA VAL A 227 2.45 20.06 17.53
C VAL A 227 2.93 19.22 18.71
N PHE A 228 3.72 19.80 19.63
CA PHE A 228 4.13 19.12 20.86
C PHE A 228 2.95 18.80 21.78
N LYS A 229 2.02 19.75 21.95
CA LYS A 229 0.78 19.51 22.72
C LYS A 229 -0.05 18.38 22.10
N ASN A 230 -0.22 18.41 20.79
CA ASN A 230 -0.92 17.35 20.06
C ASN A 230 -0.25 15.98 20.24
N LEU A 231 1.08 15.91 20.14
CA LEU A 231 1.83 14.67 20.34
C LEU A 231 1.60 14.09 21.75
N LYS A 232 1.64 14.94 22.80
CA LYS A 232 1.37 14.50 24.19
C LYS A 232 -0.03 13.88 24.35
N GLU A 233 -1.03 14.46 23.71
CA GLU A 233 -2.40 13.94 23.77
C GLU A 233 -2.55 12.63 22.98
N ILE A 234 -1.92 12.55 21.80
CA ILE A 234 -2.03 11.37 20.92
C ILE A 234 -1.41 10.15 21.59
N ILE A 235 -0.21 10.27 22.17
CA ILE A 235 0.50 9.12 22.75
C ILE A 235 -0.18 8.54 24.00
N GLN A 236 -1.12 9.27 24.62
CA GLN A 236 -1.92 8.80 25.76
C GLN A 236 -3.09 7.90 25.33
N LYS A 237 -3.40 7.83 24.04
CA LYS A 237 -4.49 6.98 23.55
C LYS A 237 -4.07 5.52 23.44
N GLU A 238 -4.90 4.62 23.96
CA GLU A 238 -4.64 3.18 24.00
C GLU A 238 -4.72 2.48 22.65
N ASN A 239 -5.50 3.02 21.70
CA ASN A 239 -5.84 2.35 20.43
C ASN A 239 -5.05 2.90 19.22
N LEU A 240 -3.79 3.25 19.39
CA LEU A 240 -2.93 3.57 18.26
C LEU A 240 -2.42 2.29 17.60
N ASP A 241 -2.48 2.26 16.28
CA ASP A 241 -1.79 1.25 15.48
C ASP A 241 -0.29 1.24 15.81
N GLU A 242 0.29 0.06 15.97
CA GLU A 242 1.69 -0.11 16.42
C GLU A 242 2.70 0.57 15.49
N GLU A 243 2.42 0.59 14.18
CA GLU A 243 3.28 1.25 13.21
C GLU A 243 3.26 2.77 13.39
N GLN A 244 2.10 3.35 13.56
CA GLN A 244 1.95 4.78 13.85
C GLN A 244 2.49 5.14 15.23
N LYS A 245 2.30 4.27 16.23
CA LYS A 245 2.78 4.44 17.58
C LYS A 245 4.31 4.54 17.65
N GLU A 246 5.02 3.71 16.87
CA GLU A 246 6.48 3.80 16.73
C GLU A 246 6.88 5.20 16.25
N VAL A 247 6.27 5.70 15.18
CA VAL A 247 6.61 7.02 14.59
C VAL A 247 6.26 8.17 15.55
N PHE A 248 5.14 8.09 16.27
CA PHE A 248 4.77 9.07 17.30
C PHE A 248 5.76 9.07 18.45
N PHE A 249 6.24 7.90 18.89
CA PHE A 249 7.24 7.82 19.97
C PHE A 249 8.59 8.41 19.55
N TYR A 250 9.04 8.20 18.31
CA TYR A 250 10.21 8.91 17.79
C TYR A 250 9.99 10.43 17.76
N SER A 251 8.82 10.88 17.31
CA SER A 251 8.52 12.30 17.20
C SER A 251 8.48 13.00 18.55
N ILE A 252 7.83 12.41 19.55
CA ILE A 252 7.75 12.97 20.91
C ILE A 252 9.10 12.90 21.63
N SER A 253 9.88 11.84 21.40
CA SER A 253 11.25 11.73 21.93
C SER A 253 12.13 12.90 21.47
N LYS A 254 12.09 13.19 20.14
CA LYS A 254 12.82 14.34 19.58
C LYS A 254 12.35 15.67 20.17
N ALA A 255 11.03 15.83 20.34
CA ALA A 255 10.48 17.05 20.94
C ALA A 255 10.93 17.21 22.40
N TYR A 256 10.92 16.16 23.23
CA TYR A 256 11.43 16.20 24.60
C TYR A 256 12.93 16.49 24.66
N PHE A 257 13.71 15.95 23.72
CA PHE A 257 15.12 16.27 23.62
C PHE A 257 15.35 17.77 23.33
N ASP A 258 14.57 18.36 22.43
CA ASP A 258 14.67 19.78 22.08
C ASP A 258 14.39 20.73 23.26
N ILE A 259 13.44 20.35 24.12
CA ILE A 259 13.10 21.15 25.32
C ILE A 259 13.98 20.82 26.51
N GLY A 260 14.97 19.91 26.39
CA GLY A 260 15.93 19.57 27.46
C GLY A 260 15.44 18.52 28.46
N ASN A 261 14.28 17.87 28.22
CA ASN A 261 13.80 16.79 29.10
C ASN A 261 14.34 15.44 28.62
N ASN A 262 15.60 15.18 28.96
CA ASN A 262 16.31 13.98 28.46
C ASN A 262 15.70 12.67 28.99
N ASP A 263 15.16 12.62 30.20
CA ASP A 263 14.58 11.40 30.77
C ASP A 263 13.38 10.94 29.98
N LEU A 264 12.45 11.86 29.66
CA LEU A 264 11.31 11.54 28.81
C LEU A 264 11.72 11.26 27.35
N ALA A 265 12.72 11.97 26.84
CA ALA A 265 13.26 11.70 25.52
C ALA A 265 13.77 10.25 25.41
N PHE A 266 14.60 9.80 26.36
CA PHE A 266 15.10 8.42 26.39
C PHE A 266 13.99 7.39 26.61
N LYS A 267 13.03 7.68 27.49
CA LYS A 267 11.88 6.79 27.72
C LYS A 267 11.14 6.48 26.40
N TYR A 268 10.77 7.53 25.65
CA TYR A 268 10.03 7.34 24.39
C TYR A 268 10.89 6.77 23.26
N LEU A 269 12.18 7.12 23.21
CA LEU A 269 13.13 6.52 22.27
C LEU A 269 13.23 5.00 22.46
N ASN A 270 13.37 4.57 23.70
CA ASN A 270 13.44 3.14 24.03
C ASN A 270 12.14 2.42 23.68
N SER A 271 10.99 3.06 23.92
CA SER A 271 9.68 2.51 23.54
C SER A 271 9.54 2.36 22.02
N ALA A 272 9.98 3.35 21.25
CA ALA A 272 9.98 3.29 19.77
C ALA A 272 10.91 2.17 19.25
N ASN A 273 12.14 2.12 19.81
CA ASN A 273 13.11 1.08 19.44
C ASN A 273 12.60 -0.33 19.76
N LYS A 274 11.92 -0.51 20.89
CA LYS A 274 11.31 -1.79 21.25
C LYS A 274 10.28 -2.23 20.19
N LEU A 275 9.34 -1.37 19.83
CA LEU A 275 8.35 -1.66 18.76
C LEU A 275 9.03 -2.00 17.44
N LYS A 276 10.08 -1.28 17.08
CA LYS A 276 10.86 -1.54 15.86
C LYS A 276 11.55 -2.91 15.90
N LEU A 277 12.16 -3.27 17.03
CA LEU A 277 12.84 -4.57 17.19
C LEU A 277 11.86 -5.74 17.14
N GLU A 278 10.68 -5.59 17.75
CA GLU A 278 9.62 -6.60 17.68
C GLU A 278 9.18 -6.89 16.23
N LYS A 279 9.07 -5.85 15.40
CA LYS A 279 8.76 -6.01 13.97
C LYS A 279 9.85 -6.71 13.17
N LEU A 280 11.12 -6.49 13.53
CA LEU A 280 12.26 -7.05 12.80
C LEU A 280 12.56 -8.51 13.16
N ASP A 281 11.80 -9.13 14.08
CA ASP A 281 12.13 -10.44 14.66
C ASP A 281 13.61 -10.53 15.10
N TYR A 282 14.13 -9.38 15.60
CA TYR A 282 15.53 -9.24 15.94
C TYR A 282 15.85 -9.91 17.27
N SER A 283 16.81 -10.83 17.23
CA SER A 283 17.33 -11.47 18.45
C SER A 283 18.83 -11.26 18.56
N PHE A 284 19.24 -10.42 19.49
CA PHE A 284 20.66 -10.22 19.82
C PHE A 284 21.39 -11.55 20.16
N SER A 285 20.68 -12.50 20.78
CA SER A 285 21.25 -13.82 21.10
C SER A 285 21.53 -14.64 19.84
N LYS A 286 20.73 -14.47 18.78
CA LYS A 286 20.93 -15.13 17.49
C LYS A 286 22.15 -14.54 16.78
N ASP A 287 22.25 -13.21 16.73
CA ASP A 287 23.42 -12.52 16.15
C ASP A 287 24.70 -12.87 16.89
N LYS A 288 24.68 -12.89 18.23
CA LYS A 288 25.84 -13.26 19.03
C LYS A 288 26.32 -14.69 18.73
N LYS A 289 25.40 -15.62 18.47
CA LYS A 289 25.76 -16.98 18.05
C LYS A 289 26.38 -16.99 16.66
N GLU A 290 25.82 -16.24 15.71
CA GLU A 290 26.38 -16.15 14.35
C GLU A 290 27.75 -15.46 14.35
N PHE A 291 27.94 -14.36 15.07
CA PHE A 291 29.25 -13.72 15.25
C PHE A 291 30.29 -14.67 15.89
N LYS A 292 29.87 -15.50 16.86
CA LYS A 292 30.75 -16.51 17.45
C LYS A 292 31.19 -17.55 16.42
N LYS A 293 30.28 -18.08 15.61
CA LYS A 293 30.61 -19.00 14.51
C LYS A 293 31.57 -18.39 13.49
N ILE A 294 31.32 -17.14 13.09
CA ILE A 294 32.18 -16.41 12.17
C ILE A 294 33.59 -16.24 12.78
N LYS A 295 33.69 -15.86 14.04
CA LYS A 295 34.96 -15.73 14.74
C LYS A 295 35.71 -17.08 14.83
N GLU A 296 35.01 -18.15 15.18
CA GLU A 296 35.58 -19.51 15.23
C GLU A 296 36.06 -20.00 13.85
N PHE A 297 35.31 -19.70 12.78
CA PHE A 297 35.72 -20.01 11.41
C PHE A 297 37.04 -19.30 11.01
N PHE A 298 37.19 -18.01 11.32
CA PHE A 298 38.42 -17.28 11.03
C PHE A 298 39.58 -17.68 11.91
N LEU A 299 39.35 -18.07 13.17
CA LEU A 299 40.39 -18.55 14.08
C LEU A 299 40.92 -19.91 13.61
N ASN A 300 40.02 -20.79 13.15
CA ASN A 300 40.40 -22.13 12.65
C ASN A 300 41.13 -22.04 11.30
N LYS A 301 40.87 -21.04 10.46
CA LYS A 301 41.61 -20.81 9.22
C LYS A 301 43.06 -20.33 9.44
N LYS A 302 43.35 -19.65 10.58
CA LYS A 302 44.72 -19.26 10.95
C LYS A 302 45.62 -20.42 11.41
N LEU A 303 45.05 -21.61 11.63
CA LEU A 303 45.76 -22.81 12.01
C LEU A 303 46.13 -23.73 10.82
N ILE A 304 45.83 -23.30 9.58
CA ILE A 304 46.06 -24.08 8.34
C ILE A 304 47.15 -23.43 7.44
N ASN A 305 47.83 -22.39 7.95
CA ASN A 305 49.01 -21.77 7.29
C ASN A 305 50.22 -21.91 8.26
#